data_299342712d0ffd557358ba26bae8d134
#
_entry.id   299342712d0ffd557358ba26bae8d134
#
_cell.length_a   1.000
_cell.length_b   1.000
_cell.length_c   1.000
_cell.angle_alpha   90.00
_cell.angle_beta   90.00
_cell.angle_gamma   90.00
#
_symmetry.space_group_name_H-M   'P 1'
#
loop_
_entity.id
_entity.type
_entity.pdbx_description
1 polymer ?
#
loop_
_entity_poly.entity_id
_entity_poly.type
_entity_poly.pdbx_seq_one_letter_code
_entity_poly.pdbx_strand_id
1 'polypeptide(L)'
;MTGFLADLTGSFATSAAQNPTVAVMEAAYAHAGLDVRYINCEVPPERLEDAVRGAIGMGWLGFNCSIPHKVAILDYLDAMAPSAGIIGAVNCVINRDGHLTGENTDGQGFVRSLRTVIDPSGRDMVVLGAGGAARAIAVESALAGARSITIVNRTRDRGEELAALIDKWGTYEAFRDAMTTRLKNLITDGTATNRELKSAMNLGYWG
;
A
#
# COMPACT_ATOMS: atom_id res chain seq x y z
N MET A 1 34.16 -1.78 -12.90
CA MET A 1 34.50 -0.89 -11.77
C MET A 1 33.40 -1.08 -10.74
N THR A 2 33.73 -1.55 -9.55
CA THR A 2 32.79 -1.57 -8.43
C THR A 2 32.56 -0.12 -8.01
N GLY A 3 31.33 0.39 -8.19
CA GLY A 3 30.95 1.70 -7.68
C GLY A 3 30.94 1.71 -6.15
N PHE A 4 31.14 2.87 -5.54
CA PHE A 4 31.03 3.05 -4.09
C PHE A 4 29.65 3.61 -3.69
N LEU A 5 28.72 3.75 -4.64
CA LEU A 5 27.38 4.24 -4.43
C LEU A 5 26.40 3.08 -4.55
N ALA A 6 25.75 2.73 -3.45
CA ALA A 6 24.66 1.78 -3.41
C ALA A 6 23.31 2.52 -3.54
N ASP A 7 22.32 1.89 -4.14
CA ASP A 7 20.93 2.36 -4.07
C ASP A 7 20.39 2.26 -2.66
N LEU A 8 19.42 3.11 -2.31
CA LEU A 8 18.87 3.19 -0.97
C LEU A 8 17.38 2.87 -0.94
N THR A 9 16.99 2.11 0.06
CA THR A 9 15.61 1.90 0.51
C THR A 9 15.56 1.94 2.03
N GLY A 10 14.39 1.90 2.62
CA GLY A 10 14.30 1.87 4.07
C GLY A 10 12.89 1.80 4.63
N SER A 11 12.75 2.08 5.90
CA SER A 11 11.45 2.19 6.56
C SER A 11 11.35 3.42 7.43
N PHE A 12 10.17 4.02 7.46
CA PHE A 12 9.78 5.14 8.33
C PHE A 12 8.79 4.66 9.38
N ALA A 13 9.14 4.81 10.65
CA ALA A 13 8.32 4.48 11.81
C ALA A 13 8.74 5.34 13.00
N THR A 14 7.89 5.47 14.01
CA THR A 14 8.29 6.14 15.28
C THR A 14 9.16 5.26 16.15
N SER A 15 9.15 3.95 15.94
CA SER A 15 10.00 2.99 16.64
C SER A 15 10.51 1.97 15.61
N ALA A 16 11.68 2.23 15.07
CA ALA A 16 12.27 1.44 14.00
C ALA A 16 13.50 0.62 14.45
N ALA A 17 14.06 0.90 15.61
CA ALA A 17 15.32 0.29 16.08
C ALA A 17 15.32 -1.24 16.12
N GLN A 18 14.16 -1.86 16.36
CA GLN A 18 14.01 -3.32 16.44
C GLN A 18 13.25 -3.92 15.24
N ASN A 19 13.07 -3.15 14.16
CA ASN A 19 12.38 -3.64 12.97
C ASN A 19 13.27 -4.66 12.22
N PRO A 20 12.89 -5.95 12.16
CA PRO A 20 13.70 -6.99 11.53
C PRO A 20 13.67 -6.93 10.00
N THR A 21 12.85 -6.09 9.41
CA THR A 21 12.71 -5.97 7.94
C THR A 21 14.05 -5.70 7.28
N VAL A 22 14.95 -4.94 7.92
CA VAL A 22 16.30 -4.69 7.40
C VAL A 22 17.05 -6.00 7.10
N ALA A 23 17.02 -6.97 8.02
CA ALA A 23 17.72 -8.24 7.82
C ALA A 23 17.13 -9.06 6.66
N VAL A 24 15.80 -9.04 6.51
CA VAL A 24 15.11 -9.74 5.41
C VAL A 24 15.43 -9.09 4.07
N MET A 25 15.35 -7.75 3.99
CA MET A 25 15.59 -7.01 2.75
C MET A 25 17.05 -7.09 2.31
N GLU A 26 18.00 -6.93 3.23
CA GLU A 26 19.45 -7.06 2.92
C GLU A 26 19.78 -8.47 2.40
N ALA A 27 19.21 -9.51 3.02
CA ALA A 27 19.38 -10.87 2.53
C ALA A 27 18.75 -11.09 1.14
N ALA A 28 17.59 -10.51 0.88
CA ALA A 28 16.93 -10.59 -0.43
C ALA A 28 17.74 -9.85 -1.51
N TYR A 29 18.25 -8.66 -1.22
CA TYR A 29 19.10 -7.91 -2.14
C TYR A 29 20.38 -8.67 -2.46
N ALA A 30 21.07 -9.21 -1.46
CA ALA A 30 22.26 -10.03 -1.64
C ALA A 30 21.98 -11.27 -2.52
N HIS A 31 20.85 -11.96 -2.27
CA HIS A 31 20.42 -13.10 -3.08
C HIS A 31 20.14 -12.72 -4.54
N ALA A 32 19.57 -11.55 -4.76
CA ALA A 32 19.28 -11.03 -6.10
C ALA A 32 20.48 -10.39 -6.80
N GLY A 33 21.63 -10.28 -6.13
CA GLY A 33 22.83 -9.62 -6.67
C GLY A 33 22.66 -8.11 -6.83
N LEU A 34 21.80 -7.48 -6.04
CA LEU A 34 21.53 -6.04 -6.06
C LEU A 34 22.41 -5.31 -5.05
N ASP A 35 23.03 -4.21 -5.47
CA ASP A 35 23.79 -3.31 -4.58
C ASP A 35 22.85 -2.23 -4.01
N VAL A 36 21.97 -2.65 -3.13
CA VAL A 36 20.97 -1.82 -2.45
C VAL A 36 21.13 -1.94 -0.94
N ARG A 37 20.94 -0.87 -0.22
CA ARG A 37 20.92 -0.86 1.25
C ARG A 37 19.51 -0.57 1.77
N TYR A 38 19.15 -1.24 2.86
CA TYR A 38 17.89 -0.97 3.56
C TYR A 38 18.16 -0.36 4.94
N ILE A 39 17.57 0.81 5.20
CA ILE A 39 17.84 1.60 6.40
C ILE A 39 16.55 1.78 7.22
N ASN A 40 16.58 1.42 8.51
CA ASN A 40 15.52 1.77 9.43
C ASN A 40 15.69 3.23 9.88
N CYS A 41 14.63 4.03 9.73
CA CYS A 41 14.62 5.42 10.14
C CYS A 41 13.52 5.67 11.17
N GLU A 42 13.91 6.19 12.33
CA GLU A 42 12.95 6.71 13.30
C GLU A 42 12.51 8.10 12.88
N VAL A 43 11.23 8.18 12.49
CA VAL A 43 10.62 9.39 11.96
C VAL A 43 9.41 9.73 12.83
N PRO A 44 9.45 10.78 13.64
CA PRO A 44 8.26 11.23 14.38
C PRO A 44 7.22 11.82 13.40
N PRO A 45 5.92 11.79 13.74
CA PRO A 45 4.84 12.20 12.83
C PRO A 45 5.02 13.58 12.21
N GLU A 46 5.48 14.54 12.98
CA GLU A 46 5.72 15.93 12.57
C GLU A 46 6.90 16.11 11.61
N ARG A 47 7.73 15.06 11.42
CA ARG A 47 8.88 15.07 10.52
C ARG A 47 8.68 14.19 9.28
N LEU A 48 7.48 13.63 9.08
CA LEU A 48 7.22 12.74 7.95
C LEU A 48 7.46 13.44 6.60
N GLU A 49 7.01 14.68 6.45
CA GLU A 49 7.22 15.46 5.22
C GLU A 49 8.71 15.63 4.90
N ASP A 50 9.51 16.02 5.90
CA ASP A 50 10.95 16.19 5.72
C ASP A 50 11.63 14.87 5.33
N ALA A 51 11.22 13.76 5.95
CA ALA A 51 11.76 12.43 5.63
C ALA A 51 11.43 12.02 4.19
N VAL A 52 10.19 12.24 3.74
CA VAL A 52 9.75 11.97 2.36
C VAL A 52 10.55 12.81 1.37
N ARG A 53 10.66 14.11 1.60
CA ARG A 53 11.47 15.02 0.75
C ARG A 53 12.95 14.62 0.73
N GLY A 54 13.49 14.21 1.88
CA GLY A 54 14.85 13.73 1.99
C GLY A 54 15.08 12.45 1.19
N ALA A 55 14.18 11.48 1.26
CA ALA A 55 14.24 10.26 0.48
C ALA A 55 14.22 10.54 -1.03
N ILE A 56 13.35 11.45 -1.48
CA ILE A 56 13.31 11.90 -2.88
C ILE A 56 14.65 12.56 -3.25
N GLY A 57 15.10 13.52 -2.45
CA GLY A 57 16.32 14.30 -2.73
C GLY A 57 17.61 13.47 -2.73
N MET A 58 17.63 12.38 -1.97
CA MET A 58 18.74 11.41 -1.94
C MET A 58 18.60 10.29 -2.99
N GLY A 59 17.54 10.30 -3.80
CA GLY A 59 17.33 9.31 -4.85
C GLY A 59 17.01 7.90 -4.32
N TRP A 60 16.35 7.77 -3.16
CA TRP A 60 15.91 6.47 -2.66
C TRP A 60 14.96 5.80 -3.67
N LEU A 61 15.11 4.51 -3.90
CA LEU A 61 14.21 3.74 -4.78
C LEU A 61 12.79 3.61 -4.18
N GLY A 62 12.67 3.71 -2.87
CA GLY A 62 11.42 3.63 -2.14
C GLY A 62 11.63 3.39 -0.66
N PHE A 63 10.51 3.30 0.06
CA PHE A 63 10.55 3.06 1.50
C PHE A 63 9.26 2.42 2.00
N ASN A 64 9.35 1.73 3.12
CA ASN A 64 8.18 1.22 3.83
C ASN A 64 7.69 2.25 4.85
N CYS A 65 6.38 2.28 5.05
CA CYS A 65 5.73 3.00 6.14
C CYS A 65 5.17 2.02 7.16
N SER A 66 5.52 2.22 8.44
CA SER A 66 4.91 1.50 9.56
C SER A 66 4.11 2.47 10.42
N ILE A 67 3.68 2.03 11.60
CA ILE A 67 2.91 2.86 12.53
C ILE A 67 3.74 4.08 12.95
N PRO A 68 3.15 5.30 12.90
CA PRO A 68 1.75 5.64 12.56
C PRO A 68 1.58 6.11 11.11
N HIS A 69 2.56 5.98 10.24
CA HIS A 69 2.67 6.70 8.96
C HIS A 69 1.83 6.14 7.82
N LYS A 70 1.28 4.93 7.93
CA LYS A 70 0.55 4.25 6.82
C LYS A 70 -0.62 5.05 6.23
N VAL A 71 -1.25 5.91 7.02
CA VAL A 71 -2.33 6.80 6.57
C VAL A 71 -1.78 8.18 6.21
N ALA A 72 -0.92 8.75 7.07
CA ALA A 72 -0.38 10.09 6.83
C ALA A 72 0.44 10.22 5.55
N ILE A 73 1.07 9.14 5.09
CA ILE A 73 1.85 9.13 3.84
C ILE A 73 1.00 9.42 2.60
N LEU A 74 -0.32 9.18 2.65
CA LEU A 74 -1.22 9.39 1.52
C LEU A 74 -1.19 10.82 0.98
N ASP A 75 -0.94 11.80 1.86
CA ASP A 75 -0.87 13.22 1.51
C ASP A 75 0.34 13.58 0.64
N TYR A 76 1.34 12.68 0.57
CA TYR A 76 2.61 12.91 -0.13
C TYR A 76 2.75 12.06 -1.40
N LEU A 77 1.75 11.26 -1.74
CA LEU A 77 1.79 10.36 -2.89
C LEU A 77 1.24 11.02 -4.15
N ASP A 78 1.83 10.69 -5.30
CA ASP A 78 1.33 11.08 -6.61
C ASP A 78 0.33 10.07 -7.16
N ALA A 79 0.46 8.79 -6.79
CA ALA A 79 -0.43 7.71 -7.20
C ALA A 79 -0.54 6.64 -6.11
N MET A 80 -1.58 5.81 -6.21
CA MET A 80 -1.78 4.63 -5.36
C MET A 80 -2.22 3.44 -6.20
N ALA A 81 -1.76 2.25 -5.82
CA ALA A 81 -2.32 1.01 -6.33
C ALA A 81 -3.80 0.87 -5.93
N PRO A 82 -4.62 0.18 -6.75
CA PRO A 82 -6.05 0.07 -6.52
C PRO A 82 -6.42 -0.41 -5.13
N SER A 83 -5.82 -1.50 -4.65
CA SER A 83 -6.12 -2.04 -3.31
C SER A 83 -5.69 -1.09 -2.19
N ALA A 84 -4.55 -0.41 -2.34
CA ALA A 84 -4.12 0.61 -1.37
C ALA A 84 -5.14 1.75 -1.25
N GLY A 85 -5.73 2.16 -2.38
CA GLY A 85 -6.80 3.16 -2.42
C GLY A 85 -8.07 2.70 -1.69
N ILE A 86 -8.47 1.44 -1.84
CA ILE A 86 -9.60 0.85 -1.10
C ILE A 86 -9.28 0.74 0.39
N ILE A 87 -8.10 0.22 0.72
CA ILE A 87 -7.64 0.03 2.10
C ILE A 87 -7.52 1.39 2.81
N GLY A 88 -7.16 2.46 2.09
CA GLY A 88 -6.91 3.78 2.66
C GLY A 88 -5.65 3.82 3.53
N ALA A 89 -4.68 2.97 3.23
CA ALA A 89 -3.39 2.93 3.91
C ALA A 89 -2.31 2.36 2.99
N VAL A 90 -1.10 2.88 3.11
CA VAL A 90 0.08 2.50 2.33
C VAL A 90 1.19 2.05 3.27
N ASN A 91 1.76 0.89 3.02
CA ASN A 91 2.92 0.39 3.77
C ASN A 91 4.19 0.32 2.92
N CYS A 92 4.08 0.52 1.61
CA CYS A 92 5.22 0.51 0.69
C CYS A 92 5.08 1.66 -0.31
N VAL A 93 6.12 2.47 -0.44
CA VAL A 93 6.19 3.59 -1.39
C VAL A 93 7.31 3.31 -2.38
N ILE A 94 6.99 3.37 -3.65
CA ILE A 94 7.94 3.26 -4.76
C ILE A 94 8.22 4.67 -5.26
N ASN A 95 9.50 5.01 -5.36
CA ASN A 95 9.93 6.28 -5.93
C ASN A 95 10.55 6.04 -7.32
N ARG A 96 9.99 6.71 -8.32
CA ARG A 96 10.54 6.74 -9.68
C ARG A 96 10.77 8.20 -10.07
N ASP A 97 12.01 8.64 -9.95
CA ASP A 97 12.40 10.01 -10.31
C ASP A 97 11.57 11.11 -9.60
N GLY A 98 11.28 10.91 -8.32
CA GLY A 98 10.48 11.82 -7.51
C GLY A 98 8.97 11.60 -7.60
N HIS A 99 8.49 10.70 -8.47
CA HIS A 99 7.08 10.30 -8.53
C HIS A 99 6.83 9.15 -7.56
N LEU A 100 6.02 9.40 -6.53
CA LEU A 100 5.75 8.45 -5.46
C LEU A 100 4.45 7.67 -5.70
N THR A 101 4.57 6.35 -5.80
CA THR A 101 3.43 5.44 -5.89
C THR A 101 3.31 4.62 -4.61
N GLY A 102 2.13 4.66 -3.99
CA GLY A 102 1.83 3.91 -2.77
C GLY A 102 1.19 2.57 -3.04
N GLU A 103 1.65 1.56 -2.33
CA GLU A 103 1.17 0.18 -2.34
C GLU A 103 0.77 -0.28 -0.93
N ASN A 104 -0.16 -1.23 -0.86
CA ASN A 104 -0.39 -1.98 0.37
C ASN A 104 -0.07 -3.46 0.15
N THR A 105 1.09 -3.87 0.63
CA THR A 105 1.58 -5.24 0.47
C THR A 105 1.22 -6.16 1.64
N ASP A 106 0.60 -5.66 2.71
CA ASP A 106 0.19 -6.46 3.88
C ASP A 106 -0.86 -7.50 3.49
N GLY A 107 -1.94 -7.04 2.83
CA GLY A 107 -3.02 -7.92 2.39
C GLY A 107 -2.60 -8.85 1.25
N GLN A 108 -1.85 -8.33 0.28
CA GLN A 108 -1.29 -9.15 -0.83
C GLN A 108 -0.37 -10.24 -0.31
N GLY A 109 0.50 -9.92 0.66
CA GLY A 109 1.38 -10.89 1.31
C GLY A 109 0.58 -11.98 2.03
N PHE A 110 -0.50 -11.59 2.73
CA PHE A 110 -1.41 -12.54 3.37
C PHE A 110 -2.05 -13.49 2.36
N VAL A 111 -2.66 -12.96 1.29
CA VAL A 111 -3.32 -13.80 0.26
C VAL A 111 -2.31 -14.72 -0.43
N ARG A 112 -1.11 -14.23 -0.73
CA ARG A 112 -0.05 -15.06 -1.31
C ARG A 112 0.36 -16.19 -0.36
N SER A 113 0.52 -15.89 0.92
CA SER A 113 0.81 -16.91 1.94
C SER A 113 -0.34 -17.90 2.11
N LEU A 114 -1.59 -17.41 2.14
CA LEU A 114 -2.77 -18.27 2.26
C LEU A 114 -2.87 -19.26 1.08
N ARG A 115 -2.56 -18.84 -0.13
CA ARG A 115 -2.59 -19.67 -1.34
C ARG A 115 -1.60 -20.84 -1.31
N THR A 116 -0.60 -20.84 -0.44
CA THR A 116 0.27 -22.00 -0.24
C THR A 116 -0.45 -23.15 0.48
N VAL A 117 -1.58 -22.85 1.15
CA VAL A 117 -2.38 -23.81 1.92
C VAL A 117 -3.76 -23.99 1.28
N ILE A 118 -4.41 -22.89 0.92
CA ILE A 118 -5.78 -22.87 0.35
C ILE A 118 -5.99 -21.62 -0.50
N ASP A 119 -6.68 -21.77 -1.63
CA ASP A 119 -7.12 -20.61 -2.42
C ASP A 119 -8.36 -19.97 -1.75
N PRO A 120 -8.35 -18.67 -1.46
CA PRO A 120 -9.51 -17.95 -0.92
C PRO A 120 -10.68 -17.85 -1.89
N SER A 121 -10.46 -18.04 -3.20
CA SER A 121 -11.51 -17.95 -4.20
C SER A 121 -12.68 -18.90 -3.92
N GLY A 122 -13.91 -18.36 -3.91
CA GLY A 122 -15.14 -19.09 -3.63
C GLY A 122 -15.32 -19.56 -2.18
N ARG A 123 -14.46 -19.13 -1.25
CA ARG A 123 -14.51 -19.52 0.16
C ARG A 123 -15.23 -18.49 1.02
N ASP A 124 -15.83 -18.99 2.10
CA ASP A 124 -16.31 -18.15 3.18
C ASP A 124 -15.18 -17.92 4.17
N MET A 125 -14.94 -16.67 4.52
CA MET A 125 -13.85 -16.27 5.38
C MET A 125 -14.38 -15.55 6.62
N VAL A 126 -13.72 -15.77 7.76
CA VAL A 126 -13.97 -15.03 8.99
C VAL A 126 -12.70 -14.27 9.35
N VAL A 127 -12.81 -12.95 9.48
CA VAL A 127 -11.72 -12.05 9.86
C VAL A 127 -11.95 -11.55 11.27
N LEU A 128 -11.01 -11.84 12.17
CA LEU A 128 -11.08 -11.41 13.56
C LEU A 128 -10.34 -10.06 13.71
N GLY A 129 -11.12 -9.02 13.97
CA GLY A 129 -10.67 -7.64 14.10
C GLY A 129 -11.11 -6.75 12.94
N ALA A 130 -10.98 -5.42 13.14
CA ALA A 130 -11.23 -4.39 12.13
C ALA A 130 -10.14 -3.29 12.18
N GLY A 131 -8.90 -3.67 12.52
CA GLY A 131 -7.72 -2.79 12.46
C GLY A 131 -7.11 -2.78 11.06
N GLY A 132 -5.99 -2.07 10.90
CA GLY A 132 -5.33 -1.89 9.60
C GLY A 132 -4.96 -3.21 8.91
N ALA A 133 -4.44 -4.21 9.64
CA ALA A 133 -4.13 -5.52 9.08
C ALA A 133 -5.39 -6.27 8.64
N ALA A 134 -6.44 -6.29 9.48
CA ALA A 134 -7.72 -6.92 9.15
C ALA A 134 -8.35 -6.27 7.92
N ARG A 135 -8.27 -4.93 7.79
CA ARG A 135 -8.73 -4.18 6.64
C ARG A 135 -8.00 -4.60 5.36
N ALA A 136 -6.67 -4.66 5.39
CA ALA A 136 -5.87 -5.09 4.25
C ALA A 136 -6.18 -6.54 3.86
N ILE A 137 -6.24 -7.45 4.82
CA ILE A 137 -6.56 -8.87 4.61
C ILE A 137 -7.96 -9.03 4.00
N ALA A 138 -8.97 -8.36 4.55
CA ALA A 138 -10.33 -8.47 4.09
C ALA A 138 -10.50 -7.94 2.65
N VAL A 139 -9.94 -6.76 2.34
CA VAL A 139 -9.98 -6.18 1.00
C VAL A 139 -9.29 -7.09 -0.02
N GLU A 140 -8.07 -7.53 0.25
CA GLU A 140 -7.33 -8.39 -0.69
C GLU A 140 -7.97 -9.79 -0.83
N SER A 141 -8.59 -10.31 0.23
CA SER A 141 -9.33 -11.57 0.14
C SER A 141 -10.60 -11.43 -0.72
N ALA A 142 -11.30 -10.31 -0.62
CA ALA A 142 -12.44 -10.00 -1.48
C ALA A 142 -12.00 -9.88 -2.95
N LEU A 143 -10.92 -9.13 -3.22
CA LEU A 143 -10.34 -8.99 -4.56
C LEU A 143 -9.81 -10.33 -5.12
N ALA A 144 -9.40 -11.25 -4.24
CA ALA A 144 -9.01 -12.61 -4.60
C ALA A 144 -10.21 -13.55 -4.85
N GLY A 145 -11.43 -13.06 -4.75
CA GLY A 145 -12.65 -13.80 -5.07
C GLY A 145 -13.24 -14.60 -3.91
N ALA A 146 -12.99 -14.23 -2.66
CA ALA A 146 -13.70 -14.83 -1.53
C ALA A 146 -15.22 -14.67 -1.71
N ARG A 147 -16.01 -15.75 -1.43
CA ARG A 147 -17.46 -15.75 -1.59
C ARG A 147 -18.16 -14.87 -0.57
N SER A 148 -17.68 -14.91 0.67
CA SER A 148 -18.17 -14.06 1.75
C SER A 148 -17.03 -13.75 2.73
N ILE A 149 -17.13 -12.59 3.39
CA ILE A 149 -16.21 -12.20 4.46
C ILE A 149 -17.02 -11.74 5.67
N THR A 150 -16.92 -12.49 6.75
CA THR A 150 -17.54 -12.13 8.03
C THR A 150 -16.54 -11.41 8.91
N ILE A 151 -16.85 -10.19 9.31
CA ILE A 151 -16.00 -9.41 10.23
C ILE A 151 -16.49 -9.58 11.66
N VAL A 152 -15.59 -10.04 12.52
CA VAL A 152 -15.84 -10.18 13.96
C VAL A 152 -14.96 -9.18 14.70
N ASN A 153 -15.55 -8.17 15.32
CA ASN A 153 -14.81 -7.14 16.03
C ASN A 153 -15.48 -6.74 17.35
N ARG A 154 -14.67 -6.45 18.36
CA ARG A 154 -15.17 -6.00 19.68
C ARG A 154 -15.92 -4.67 19.59
N THR A 155 -15.47 -3.73 18.77
CA THR A 155 -16.13 -2.46 18.50
C THR A 155 -16.98 -2.64 17.25
N ARG A 156 -18.31 -2.68 17.43
CA ARG A 156 -19.28 -2.96 16.37
C ARG A 156 -19.15 -2.00 15.19
N ASP A 157 -19.15 -0.70 15.46
CA ASP A 157 -19.12 0.34 14.43
C ASP A 157 -17.93 0.18 13.47
N ARG A 158 -16.74 -0.16 14.00
CA ARG A 158 -15.55 -0.42 13.15
C ARG A 158 -15.71 -1.67 12.29
N GLY A 159 -16.41 -2.69 12.80
CA GLY A 159 -16.71 -3.90 12.03
C GLY A 159 -17.67 -3.60 10.88
N GLU A 160 -18.73 -2.84 11.16
CA GLU A 160 -19.72 -2.42 10.16
C GLU A 160 -19.12 -1.49 9.11
N GLU A 161 -18.24 -0.56 9.50
CA GLU A 161 -17.49 0.29 8.58
C GLU A 161 -16.64 -0.54 7.60
N LEU A 162 -15.93 -1.55 8.12
CA LEU A 162 -15.12 -2.42 7.28
C LEU A 162 -15.97 -3.29 6.34
N ALA A 163 -17.09 -3.84 6.83
CA ALA A 163 -18.01 -4.61 6.00
C ALA A 163 -18.59 -3.75 4.86
N ALA A 164 -19.07 -2.54 5.18
CA ALA A 164 -19.59 -1.61 4.18
C ALA A 164 -18.54 -1.20 3.14
N LEU A 165 -17.28 -1.09 3.55
CA LEU A 165 -16.16 -0.84 2.61
C LEU A 165 -16.02 -1.98 1.61
N ILE A 166 -16.07 -3.23 2.10
CA ILE A 166 -15.91 -4.43 1.25
C ILE A 166 -17.12 -4.57 0.32
N ASP A 167 -18.35 -4.37 0.82
CA ASP A 167 -19.56 -4.41 0.01
C ASP A 167 -19.52 -3.40 -1.15
N LYS A 168 -18.97 -2.22 -0.89
CA LYS A 168 -18.83 -1.16 -1.90
C LYS A 168 -17.77 -1.49 -2.96
N TRP A 169 -16.66 -2.11 -2.59
CA TRP A 169 -15.48 -2.26 -3.42
C TRP A 169 -15.01 -3.71 -3.58
N GLY A 170 -15.82 -4.67 -3.15
CA GLY A 170 -15.46 -6.08 -3.02
C GLY A 170 -15.15 -6.81 -4.32
N THR A 171 -15.24 -6.13 -5.47
CA THR A 171 -14.71 -6.64 -6.72
C THR A 171 -13.77 -5.62 -7.35
N TYR A 172 -12.68 -6.10 -7.94
CA TYR A 172 -11.77 -5.26 -8.72
C TYR A 172 -12.49 -4.51 -9.83
N GLU A 173 -13.48 -5.14 -10.47
CA GLU A 173 -14.30 -4.55 -11.52
C GLU A 173 -15.11 -3.35 -11.01
N ALA A 174 -15.77 -3.47 -9.86
CA ALA A 174 -16.52 -2.37 -9.28
C ALA A 174 -15.62 -1.17 -8.94
N PHE A 175 -14.42 -1.44 -8.40
CA PHE A 175 -13.43 -0.39 -8.15
C PHE A 175 -12.93 0.25 -9.44
N ARG A 176 -12.51 -0.57 -10.42
CA ARG A 176 -12.04 -0.10 -11.73
C ARG A 176 -13.10 0.76 -12.43
N ASP A 177 -14.34 0.33 -12.43
CA ASP A 177 -15.44 1.02 -13.11
C ASP A 177 -15.76 2.37 -12.42
N ALA A 178 -15.73 2.42 -11.09
CA ALA A 178 -15.88 3.65 -10.34
C ALA A 178 -14.74 4.64 -10.60
N MET A 179 -13.48 4.16 -10.66
CA MET A 179 -12.32 5.00 -10.96
C MET A 179 -12.35 5.48 -12.41
N THR A 180 -12.76 4.64 -13.36
CA THR A 180 -12.94 5.03 -14.76
C THR A 180 -14.02 6.08 -14.91
N THR A 181 -15.13 5.94 -14.19
CA THR A 181 -16.23 6.92 -14.17
C THR A 181 -15.76 8.25 -13.59
N ARG A 182 -15.03 8.21 -12.46
CA ARG A 182 -14.47 9.42 -11.85
C ARG A 182 -13.50 10.13 -12.79
N LEU A 183 -12.62 9.39 -13.48
CA LEU A 183 -11.71 9.96 -14.47
C LEU A 183 -12.46 10.64 -15.62
N LYS A 184 -13.47 9.95 -16.17
CA LYS A 184 -14.32 10.55 -17.23
C LYS A 184 -14.96 11.86 -16.76
N ASN A 185 -15.54 11.89 -15.57
CA ASN A 185 -16.17 13.07 -15.01
C ASN A 185 -15.15 14.21 -14.83
N LEU A 186 -13.97 13.94 -14.26
CA LEU A 186 -12.90 14.93 -14.09
C LEU A 186 -12.43 15.53 -15.42
N ILE A 187 -12.33 14.72 -16.47
CA ILE A 187 -11.97 15.19 -17.82
C ILE A 187 -13.10 16.03 -18.43
N THR A 188 -14.35 15.61 -18.28
CA THR A 188 -15.51 16.27 -18.86
C THR A 188 -15.80 17.62 -18.19
N ASP A 189 -15.65 17.68 -16.88
CA ASP A 189 -15.97 18.88 -16.08
C ASP A 189 -14.83 19.91 -16.07
N GLY A 190 -13.66 19.55 -16.61
CA GLY A 190 -12.49 20.46 -16.67
C GLY A 190 -11.95 20.86 -15.30
N THR A 191 -12.38 20.17 -14.23
CA THR A 191 -12.01 20.49 -12.83
C THR A 191 -10.79 19.71 -12.35
N ALA A 192 -10.29 18.76 -13.17
CA ALA A 192 -9.18 17.92 -12.79
C ALA A 192 -7.87 18.69 -12.70
N THR A 193 -7.22 18.61 -11.58
CA THR A 193 -5.83 19.04 -11.44
C THR A 193 -4.91 18.06 -12.21
N ASN A 194 -3.74 18.53 -12.65
CA ASN A 194 -2.73 17.69 -13.28
C ASN A 194 -2.34 16.47 -12.38
N ARG A 195 -2.45 16.63 -11.07
CA ARG A 195 -2.20 15.57 -10.08
C ARG A 195 -3.28 14.48 -10.13
N GLU A 196 -4.54 14.86 -10.19
CA GLU A 196 -5.67 13.92 -10.26
C GLU A 196 -5.71 13.18 -11.59
N LEU A 197 -5.43 13.84 -12.70
CA LEU A 197 -5.31 13.20 -14.01
C LEU A 197 -4.17 12.21 -14.07
N LYS A 198 -2.98 12.57 -13.56
CA LYS A 198 -1.84 11.65 -13.47
C LYS A 198 -2.12 10.46 -12.56
N SER A 199 -2.74 10.65 -11.42
CA SER A 199 -3.14 9.58 -10.50
C SER A 199 -4.10 8.61 -11.18
N ALA A 200 -5.10 9.11 -11.89
CA ALA A 200 -6.09 8.29 -12.58
C ALA A 200 -5.51 7.57 -13.82
N MET A 201 -4.59 8.20 -14.54
CA MET A 201 -3.90 7.57 -15.70
C MET A 201 -2.94 6.44 -15.28
N ASN A 202 -2.28 6.58 -14.11
CA ASN A 202 -1.38 5.54 -13.60
C ASN A 202 -2.13 4.29 -13.10
N LEU A 203 -3.42 4.39 -12.78
CA LEU A 203 -4.27 3.23 -12.46
C LEU A 203 -4.58 2.37 -13.70
N GLY A 204 -4.41 2.89 -14.92
CA GLY A 204 -4.60 2.18 -16.18
C GLY A 204 -3.42 1.29 -16.62
N TYR A 205 -2.32 1.28 -15.88
CA TYR A 205 -1.09 0.56 -16.28
C TYR A 205 -1.05 -0.93 -15.88
N TRP A 206 -2.16 -1.48 -15.38
CA TRP A 206 -2.29 -2.90 -14.99
C TRP A 206 -3.36 -3.61 -15.86
N GLY A 207 -3.24 -3.44 -17.16
CA GLY A 207 -3.94 -4.25 -18.14
C GLY A 207 -3.05 -5.38 -18.63
#